data_bf65999455f59e63f670276ed823a454
#
_entry.id   bf65999455f59e63f670276ed823a454
#
_cell.length_a   1.000
_cell.length_b   1.000
_cell.length_c   1.000
_cell.angle_alpha   90.00
_cell.angle_beta   90.00
_cell.angle_gamma   90.00
#
_symmetry.space_group_name_H-M   'P 1'
#
loop_
_entity.id
_entity.type
_entity.pdbx_description
1 polymer ?
#
loop_
_entity_poly.entity_id
_entity_poly.type
_entity_poly.pdbx_seq_one_letter_code
_entity_poly.pdbx_strand_id
1 'polypeptide(L)'
;LIVNCDGFDEAFVVALDKRTGKTRWRTSRPEPWSQAYSTPLVIRVGERDLVVSAGAFHAGAYDPQNGKEAWQVDYPDGFSNVPRPVYGAGLVFIATGFQQPSILAVRPDGKGNVTRSHIAWTLSRGAPLTPSPLLVGDDLYVVTDAGIASNVDPRTGSIRWQHRLGAGVSASPVFA
;
A
#
# COMPACT_ATOMS: atom_id res chain seq x y z
N LEU A 1 -4.14 14.91 -10.12
CA LEU A 1 -3.94 13.49 -10.43
C LEU A 1 -2.58 13.06 -9.91
N ILE A 2 -2.52 11.92 -9.20
CA ILE A 2 -1.27 11.35 -8.69
C ILE A 2 -1.03 10.02 -9.41
N VAL A 3 0.21 9.79 -9.84
CA VAL A 3 0.61 8.59 -10.59
C VAL A 3 1.93 8.05 -10.05
N ASN A 4 2.01 6.73 -9.87
CA ASN A 4 3.27 6.02 -9.70
C ASN A 4 3.89 5.77 -11.07
N CYS A 5 5.17 6.01 -11.20
CA CYS A 5 5.97 5.69 -12.37
C CYS A 5 7.18 4.90 -11.87
N ASP A 6 7.00 3.59 -11.71
CA ASP A 6 8.04 2.70 -11.18
C ASP A 6 8.54 1.78 -12.29
N GLY A 7 9.82 1.83 -12.59
CA GLY A 7 10.51 1.05 -13.62
C GLY A 7 11.92 0.65 -13.19
N PHE A 8 12.66 0.02 -14.08
CA PHE A 8 14.06 -0.39 -13.83
C PHE A 8 15.07 0.72 -14.07
N ASP A 9 14.69 1.72 -14.85
CA ASP A 9 15.53 2.84 -15.28
C ASP A 9 15.32 4.07 -14.41
N GLU A 10 14.13 4.26 -13.88
CA GLU A 10 13.80 5.26 -12.88
C GLU A 10 12.50 4.90 -12.14
N ALA A 11 12.35 5.45 -10.93
CA ALA A 11 11.12 5.35 -10.16
C ALA A 11 10.78 6.67 -9.50
N PHE A 12 9.52 7.09 -9.60
CA PHE A 12 9.04 8.35 -9.04
C PHE A 12 7.52 8.37 -8.83
N VAL A 13 7.07 9.29 -7.99
CA VAL A 13 5.67 9.68 -7.88
C VAL A 13 5.51 11.07 -8.48
N VAL A 14 4.46 11.27 -9.28
CA VAL A 14 4.20 12.54 -9.94
C VAL A 14 2.77 13.02 -9.68
N ALA A 15 2.62 14.32 -9.46
CA ALA A 15 1.32 14.98 -9.47
C ALA A 15 1.16 15.81 -10.72
N LEU A 16 0.03 15.62 -11.37
CA LEU A 16 -0.37 16.34 -12.57
C LEU A 16 -1.57 17.24 -12.28
N ASP A 17 -1.60 18.40 -12.88
CA ASP A 17 -2.80 19.22 -12.93
C ASP A 17 -3.88 18.48 -13.75
N LYS A 18 -5.03 18.24 -13.16
CA LYS A 18 -6.08 17.41 -13.77
C LYS A 18 -6.75 18.05 -15.02
N ARG A 19 -6.58 19.35 -15.23
CA ARG A 19 -7.17 20.07 -16.38
C ARG A 19 -6.20 20.18 -17.54
N THR A 20 -4.91 20.36 -17.23
CA THR A 20 -3.89 20.69 -18.23
C THR A 20 -2.88 19.57 -18.48
N GLY A 21 -2.81 18.56 -17.59
CA GLY A 21 -1.79 17.51 -17.60
C GLY A 21 -0.39 17.99 -17.20
N LYS A 22 -0.21 19.26 -16.89
CA LYS A 22 1.10 19.80 -16.50
C LYS A 22 1.54 19.24 -15.16
N THR A 23 2.82 18.89 -15.05
CA THR A 23 3.43 18.45 -13.80
C THR A 23 3.38 19.56 -12.75
N ARG A 24 2.85 19.25 -11.59
CA ARG A 24 2.87 20.12 -10.40
C ARG A 24 4.08 19.86 -9.52
N TRP A 25 4.38 18.58 -9.30
CA TRP A 25 5.58 18.12 -8.61
C TRP A 25 5.93 16.69 -9.05
N ARG A 26 7.18 16.32 -8.88
CA ARG A 26 7.71 14.99 -9.11
C ARG A 26 8.72 14.68 -8.01
N THR A 27 8.59 13.52 -7.38
CA THR A 27 9.48 13.06 -6.31
C THR A 27 10.06 11.71 -6.70
N SER A 28 11.38 11.67 -6.86
CA SER A 28 12.10 10.43 -7.16
C SER A 28 12.07 9.49 -5.96
N ARG A 29 12.01 8.19 -6.25
CA ARG A 29 12.14 7.14 -5.25
C ARG A 29 13.59 6.73 -5.09
N PRO A 30 14.00 6.23 -3.89
CA PRO A 30 15.34 5.71 -3.69
C PRO A 30 15.59 4.44 -4.50
N GLU A 31 16.86 4.20 -4.82
CA GLU A 31 17.32 2.91 -5.36
C GLU A 31 17.33 1.81 -4.28
N PRO A 32 17.24 0.52 -4.65
CA PRO A 32 17.18 0.02 -6.03
C PRO A 32 15.80 0.21 -6.64
N TRP A 33 15.74 0.37 -7.97
CA TRP A 33 14.47 0.53 -8.70
C TRP A 33 13.99 -0.81 -9.25
N SER A 34 12.68 -0.98 -9.30
CA SER A 34 12.00 -2.09 -9.94
C SER A 34 10.54 -1.71 -10.21
N GLN A 35 9.82 -2.61 -10.84
CA GLN A 35 8.41 -2.39 -11.17
C GLN A 35 7.53 -2.39 -9.92
N ALA A 36 6.55 -1.50 -9.92
CA ALA A 36 5.38 -1.55 -9.04
C ALA A 36 4.17 -0.99 -9.77
N TYR A 37 3.00 -1.56 -9.50
CA TYR A 37 1.75 -1.31 -10.24
C TYR A 37 0.64 -0.77 -9.35
N SER A 38 0.94 -0.51 -8.08
CA SER A 38 -0.03 -0.10 -7.07
C SER A 38 -0.60 1.29 -7.36
N THR A 39 -1.89 1.45 -7.16
CA THR A 39 -2.55 2.76 -7.23
C THR A 39 -2.35 3.53 -5.92
N PRO A 40 -1.89 4.80 -5.97
CA PRO A 40 -1.75 5.62 -4.76
C PRO A 40 -3.09 5.86 -4.06
N LEU A 41 -3.02 6.04 -2.74
CA LEU A 41 -4.16 6.34 -1.88
C LEU A 41 -3.96 7.68 -1.18
N VAL A 42 -4.96 8.58 -1.25
CA VAL A 42 -4.99 9.78 -0.40
C VAL A 42 -5.66 9.42 0.92
N ILE A 43 -5.00 9.74 2.02
CA ILE A 43 -5.51 9.55 3.39
C ILE A 43 -5.53 10.87 4.15
N ARG A 44 -6.40 10.96 5.18
CA ARG A 44 -6.44 12.09 6.11
C ARG A 44 -5.91 11.64 7.47
N VAL A 45 -4.85 12.30 7.94
CA VAL A 45 -4.22 12.03 9.25
C VAL A 45 -4.25 13.32 10.07
N GLY A 46 -5.15 13.39 11.04
CA GLY A 46 -5.45 14.65 11.72
C GLY A 46 -5.92 15.72 10.71
N GLU A 47 -5.19 16.83 10.65
CA GLU A 47 -5.49 17.93 9.71
C GLU A 47 -4.70 17.86 8.39
N ARG A 48 -3.86 16.83 8.20
CA ARG A 48 -3.01 16.69 7.01
C ARG A 48 -3.53 15.62 6.07
N ASP A 49 -3.50 15.91 4.78
CA ASP A 49 -3.64 14.92 3.74
C ASP A 49 -2.26 14.34 3.39
N LEU A 50 -2.19 13.06 3.15
CA LEU A 50 -1.00 12.35 2.67
C LEU A 50 -1.36 11.47 1.49
N VAL A 51 -0.46 11.39 0.52
CA VAL A 51 -0.53 10.42 -0.57
C VAL A 51 0.33 9.22 -0.20
N VAL A 52 -0.27 8.10 0.09
CA VAL A 52 0.45 6.83 0.30
C VAL A 52 0.61 6.12 -1.03
N SER A 53 1.83 5.73 -1.33
CA SER A 53 2.22 5.15 -2.61
C SER A 53 3.17 3.98 -2.37
N ALA A 54 2.67 2.75 -2.62
CA ALA A 54 3.49 1.54 -2.55
C ALA A 54 4.30 1.40 -3.84
N GLY A 55 5.61 1.36 -3.69
CA GLY A 55 6.58 1.15 -4.77
C GLY A 55 7.30 -0.19 -4.62
N ALA A 56 8.34 -0.42 -5.41
CA ALA A 56 9.25 -1.53 -5.21
C ALA A 56 10.15 -1.27 -4.00
N PHE A 57 10.27 -2.26 -3.12
CA PHE A 57 11.14 -2.28 -1.93
C PHE A 57 10.80 -1.30 -0.83
N HIS A 58 9.90 -0.34 -1.07
CA HIS A 58 9.43 0.61 -0.07
C HIS A 58 8.07 1.23 -0.44
N ALA A 59 7.37 1.75 0.56
CA ALA A 59 6.25 2.65 0.37
C ALA A 59 6.56 4.01 1.00
N GLY A 60 6.15 5.07 0.33
CA GLY A 60 6.29 6.44 0.82
C GLY A 60 4.92 7.11 1.05
N ALA A 61 4.90 8.07 1.96
CA ALA A 61 3.79 9.00 2.11
C ALA A 61 4.26 10.43 1.79
N TYR A 62 3.53 11.11 0.94
CA TYR A 62 3.91 12.40 0.38
C TYR A 62 2.87 13.47 0.67
N ASP A 63 3.31 14.69 0.86
CA ASP A 63 2.43 15.86 0.88
C ASP A 63 1.82 16.05 -0.53
N PRO A 64 0.48 16.03 -0.67
CA PRO A 64 -0.16 16.16 -1.98
C PRO A 64 0.06 17.51 -2.67
N GLN A 65 0.46 18.55 -1.94
CA GLN A 65 0.63 19.90 -2.49
C GLN A 65 2.01 20.09 -3.17
N ASN A 66 3.06 19.49 -2.60
CA ASN A 66 4.43 19.75 -3.01
C ASN A 66 5.29 18.48 -3.25
N GLY A 67 4.75 17.29 -2.97
CA GLY A 67 5.44 16.02 -3.14
C GLY A 67 6.52 15.71 -2.11
N LYS A 68 6.67 16.54 -1.07
CA LYS A 68 7.65 16.26 -0.02
C LYS A 68 7.28 14.98 0.71
N GLU A 69 8.25 14.08 0.81
CA GLU A 69 8.07 12.85 1.58
C GLU A 69 7.95 13.16 3.07
N ALA A 70 6.89 12.65 3.68
CA ALA A 70 6.64 12.75 5.12
C ALA A 70 7.29 11.57 5.85
N TRP A 71 7.07 10.35 5.34
CA TRP A 71 7.66 9.13 5.86
C TRP A 71 7.79 8.07 4.76
N GLN A 72 8.68 7.09 4.99
CA GLN A 72 8.78 5.86 4.21
C GLN A 72 8.87 4.63 5.11
N VAL A 73 8.44 3.50 4.60
CA VAL A 73 8.60 2.17 5.19
C VAL A 73 9.24 1.23 4.16
N ASP A 74 10.27 0.49 4.57
CA ASP A 74 11.02 -0.41 3.70
C ASP A 74 10.52 -1.86 3.85
N TYR A 75 10.56 -2.60 2.75
CA TYR A 75 10.30 -4.03 2.66
C TYR A 75 11.21 -4.66 1.60
N PRO A 76 12.45 -5.01 1.95
CA PRO A 76 13.55 -5.28 1.02
C PRO A 76 13.29 -6.38 -0.01
N ASP A 77 12.35 -7.29 0.27
CA ASP A 77 12.01 -8.42 -0.62
C ASP A 77 10.75 -8.16 -1.47
N GLY A 78 10.16 -6.96 -1.41
CA GLY A 78 8.89 -6.63 -2.03
C GLY A 78 9.04 -5.76 -3.29
N PHE A 79 8.63 -6.29 -4.44
CA PHE A 79 8.50 -5.56 -5.70
C PHE A 79 7.29 -6.08 -6.50
N SER A 80 7.01 -5.52 -7.67
CA SER A 80 5.81 -5.83 -8.46
C SER A 80 4.51 -5.69 -7.67
N ASN A 81 4.44 -4.70 -6.78
CA ASN A 81 3.30 -4.47 -5.91
C ASN A 81 2.09 -4.05 -6.74
N VAL A 82 1.05 -4.88 -6.74
CA VAL A 82 -0.21 -4.62 -7.44
C VAL A 82 -1.28 -4.04 -6.49
N PRO A 83 -1.45 -4.58 -5.26
CA PRO A 83 -2.54 -4.17 -4.40
C PRO A 83 -2.47 -2.68 -4.04
N ARG A 84 -3.62 -2.02 -4.11
CA ARG A 84 -3.77 -0.66 -3.61
C ARG A 84 -3.72 -0.65 -2.08
N PRO A 85 -3.01 0.27 -1.43
CA PRO A 85 -3.09 0.45 0.01
C PRO A 85 -4.52 0.79 0.45
N VAL A 86 -4.90 0.41 1.68
CA VAL A 86 -6.15 0.85 2.30
C VAL A 86 -5.86 1.49 3.66
N TYR A 87 -6.76 2.36 4.12
CA TYR A 87 -6.59 3.12 5.36
C TYR A 87 -7.84 3.04 6.22
N GLY A 88 -7.67 2.75 7.49
CA GLY A 88 -8.70 2.79 8.53
C GLY A 88 -8.18 2.21 9.83
N ALA A 89 -8.98 2.27 10.89
CA ALA A 89 -8.58 1.92 12.25
C ALA A 89 -7.25 2.60 12.71
N GLY A 90 -6.93 3.77 12.12
CA GLY A 90 -5.69 4.52 12.39
C GLY A 90 -4.42 3.94 11.74
N LEU A 91 -4.55 2.97 10.83
CA LEU A 91 -3.45 2.27 10.18
C LEU A 91 -3.59 2.28 8.66
N VAL A 92 -2.45 2.32 7.98
CA VAL A 92 -2.35 2.07 6.54
C VAL A 92 -1.92 0.62 6.33
N PHE A 93 -2.67 -0.12 5.53
CA PHE A 93 -2.38 -1.51 5.18
C PHE A 93 -1.76 -1.53 3.79
N ILE A 94 -0.52 -2.03 3.71
CA ILE A 94 0.30 -2.05 2.50
C ILE A 94 0.70 -3.50 2.20
N ALA A 95 0.29 -4.02 1.04
CA ALA A 95 0.80 -5.30 0.56
C ALA A 95 2.17 -5.10 -0.11
N THR A 96 3.13 -5.97 0.20
CA THR A 96 4.53 -5.80 -0.20
C THR A 96 4.91 -6.46 -1.51
N GLY A 97 3.99 -7.19 -2.16
CA GLY A 97 4.17 -7.73 -3.52
C GLY A 97 4.89 -9.06 -3.60
N PHE A 98 5.57 -9.27 -4.72
CA PHE A 98 6.06 -10.55 -5.22
C PHE A 98 7.13 -11.22 -4.33
N GLN A 99 7.30 -12.54 -4.47
CA GLN A 99 8.18 -13.50 -3.76
C GLN A 99 7.71 -13.83 -2.34
N GLN A 100 7.71 -12.91 -1.41
CA GLN A 100 7.26 -13.13 -0.04
C GLN A 100 6.21 -12.08 0.35
N PRO A 101 4.97 -12.23 -0.12
CA PRO A 101 3.94 -11.24 0.13
C PRO A 101 3.65 -11.11 1.63
N SER A 102 3.55 -9.88 2.07
CA SER A 102 3.12 -9.54 3.44
C SER A 102 2.17 -8.36 3.39
N ILE A 103 1.35 -8.20 4.42
CA ILE A 103 0.64 -6.95 4.68
C ILE A 103 1.32 -6.29 5.87
N LEU A 104 1.80 -5.07 5.68
CA LEU A 104 2.28 -4.21 6.75
C LEU A 104 1.15 -3.29 7.19
N ALA A 105 0.87 -3.23 8.49
CA ALA A 105 0.01 -2.23 9.08
C ALA A 105 0.86 -1.11 9.69
N VAL A 106 0.81 0.06 9.11
CA VAL A 106 1.72 1.17 9.43
C VAL A 106 0.94 2.33 10.06
N ARG A 107 1.40 2.83 11.20
CA ARG A 107 0.89 4.10 11.77
C ARG A 107 1.36 5.26 10.89
N PRO A 108 0.45 6.12 10.38
CA PRO A 108 0.79 7.11 9.37
C PRO A 108 1.31 8.45 9.93
N ASP A 109 1.48 8.56 11.24
CA ASP A 109 1.86 9.79 11.96
C ASP A 109 3.38 10.00 12.10
N GLY A 110 4.18 9.11 11.54
CA GLY A 110 5.64 9.13 11.60
C GLY A 110 6.31 10.19 10.70
N LYS A 111 7.65 10.23 10.76
CA LYS A 111 8.51 11.07 9.93
C LYS A 111 9.78 10.31 9.52
N GLY A 112 10.24 10.53 8.28
CA GLY A 112 11.42 9.86 7.74
C GLY A 112 11.23 8.35 7.63
N ASN A 113 12.28 7.57 7.82
CA ASN A 113 12.17 6.10 7.75
C ASN A 113 11.51 5.53 9.02
N VAL A 114 10.32 4.98 8.87
CA VAL A 114 9.47 4.49 9.96
C VAL A 114 9.46 2.97 10.09
N THR A 115 10.27 2.27 9.33
CA THR A 115 10.29 0.80 9.25
C THR A 115 10.41 0.14 10.62
N ARG A 116 11.26 0.67 11.51
CA ARG A 116 11.51 0.10 12.84
C ARG A 116 10.58 0.61 13.93
N SER A 117 9.81 1.66 13.66
CA SER A 117 9.06 2.36 14.73
C SER A 117 7.55 2.37 14.55
N HIS A 118 7.04 2.30 13.30
CA HIS A 118 5.61 2.52 13.03
C HIS A 118 4.89 1.32 12.42
N ILE A 119 5.56 0.21 12.14
CA ILE A 119 4.87 -1.04 11.81
C ILE A 119 4.22 -1.57 13.09
N ALA A 120 2.88 -1.56 13.11
CA ALA A 120 2.10 -2.06 14.25
C ALA A 120 2.06 -3.60 14.26
N TRP A 121 1.88 -4.18 13.08
CA TRP A 121 1.91 -5.64 12.87
C TRP A 121 2.21 -5.97 11.40
N THR A 122 2.56 -7.23 11.16
CA THR A 122 2.81 -7.79 9.82
C THR A 122 2.06 -9.11 9.67
N LEU A 123 1.32 -9.27 8.57
CA LEU A 123 0.71 -10.53 8.17
C LEU A 123 1.55 -11.14 7.03
N SER A 124 2.36 -12.16 7.34
CA SER A 124 3.24 -12.81 6.35
C SER A 124 2.63 -14.07 5.73
N ARG A 125 1.56 -14.61 6.30
CA ARG A 125 0.84 -15.78 5.77
C ARG A 125 -0.56 -15.38 5.35
N GLY A 126 -0.93 -15.64 4.10
CA GLY A 126 -2.25 -15.26 3.59
C GLY A 126 -2.33 -13.82 3.09
N ALA A 127 -1.20 -13.18 2.84
CA ALA A 127 -1.15 -11.90 2.15
C ALA A 127 -1.35 -12.09 0.63
N PRO A 128 -2.00 -11.13 -0.07
CA PRO A 128 -2.24 -11.18 -1.50
C PRO A 128 -1.01 -10.71 -2.28
N LEU A 129 -0.87 -11.22 -3.51
CA LEU A 129 0.03 -10.68 -4.52
C LEU A 129 -0.67 -9.63 -5.40
N THR A 130 -1.90 -9.93 -5.83
CA THR A 130 -2.65 -9.14 -6.81
C THR A 130 -3.90 -8.48 -6.23
N PRO A 131 -4.81 -9.18 -5.51
CA PRO A 131 -6.02 -8.55 -4.97
C PRO A 131 -5.70 -7.49 -3.92
N SER A 132 -6.32 -6.32 -4.04
CA SER A 132 -6.23 -5.29 -2.99
C SER A 132 -7.02 -5.72 -1.76
N PRO A 133 -6.53 -5.46 -0.55
CA PRO A 133 -7.34 -5.61 0.67
C PRO A 133 -8.57 -4.69 0.62
N LEU A 134 -9.60 -5.07 1.37
CA LEU A 134 -10.82 -4.28 1.53
C LEU A 134 -11.11 -4.07 3.01
N LEU A 135 -11.27 -2.81 3.42
CA LEU A 135 -11.66 -2.47 4.78
C LEU A 135 -13.12 -2.04 4.79
N VAL A 136 -13.92 -2.70 5.63
CA VAL A 136 -15.34 -2.38 5.83
C VAL A 136 -15.62 -2.33 7.33
N GLY A 137 -15.94 -1.15 7.84
CA GLY A 137 -16.08 -0.95 9.29
C GLY A 137 -14.80 -1.35 10.05
N ASP A 138 -14.93 -2.28 10.97
CA ASP A 138 -13.83 -2.82 11.80
C ASP A 138 -13.28 -4.16 11.29
N ASP A 139 -13.44 -4.45 9.99
CA ASP A 139 -13.02 -5.72 9.37
C ASP A 139 -12.12 -5.46 8.17
N LEU A 140 -10.94 -6.07 8.16
CA LEU A 140 -10.03 -6.09 7.02
C LEU A 140 -10.19 -7.42 6.28
N TYR A 141 -10.71 -7.36 5.06
CA TYR A 141 -10.84 -8.53 4.19
C TYR A 141 -9.66 -8.63 3.25
N VAL A 142 -9.09 -9.82 3.19
CA VAL A 142 -7.95 -10.16 2.36
C VAL A 142 -8.26 -11.40 1.54
N VAL A 143 -8.02 -11.37 0.25
CA VAL A 143 -8.17 -12.52 -0.63
C VAL A 143 -6.83 -12.84 -1.27
N THR A 144 -6.30 -14.03 -1.06
CA THR A 144 -5.05 -14.45 -1.69
C THR A 144 -5.28 -14.87 -3.15
N ASP A 145 -4.23 -14.83 -3.96
CA ASP A 145 -4.26 -15.32 -5.35
C ASP A 145 -4.61 -16.82 -5.46
N ALA A 146 -4.38 -17.58 -4.38
CA ALA A 146 -4.81 -18.97 -4.27
C ALA A 146 -6.30 -19.16 -3.92
N GLY A 147 -7.08 -18.07 -3.84
CA GLY A 147 -8.51 -18.11 -3.55
C GLY A 147 -8.85 -18.41 -2.08
N ILE A 148 -8.07 -17.89 -1.15
CA ILE A 148 -8.41 -17.94 0.28
C ILE A 148 -8.85 -16.56 0.72
N ALA A 149 -10.10 -16.41 1.12
CA ALA A 149 -10.64 -15.22 1.74
C ALA A 149 -10.42 -15.27 3.26
N SER A 150 -9.99 -14.17 3.84
CA SER A 150 -9.75 -14.03 5.27
C SER A 150 -10.39 -12.74 5.79
N ASN A 151 -10.97 -12.80 7.00
CA ASN A 151 -11.27 -11.63 7.80
C ASN A 151 -10.13 -11.47 8.81
N VAL A 152 -9.50 -10.32 8.80
CA VAL A 152 -8.36 -9.98 9.65
C VAL A 152 -8.77 -8.83 10.56
N ASP A 153 -8.45 -8.93 11.83
CA ASP A 153 -8.61 -7.82 12.76
C ASP A 153 -7.64 -6.70 12.35
N PRO A 154 -8.12 -5.50 11.96
CA PRO A 154 -7.24 -4.45 11.45
C PRO A 154 -6.30 -3.87 12.52
N ARG A 155 -6.60 -4.02 13.81
CA ARG A 155 -5.78 -3.49 14.90
C ARG A 155 -4.64 -4.43 15.30
N THR A 156 -4.85 -5.74 15.14
CA THR A 156 -3.91 -6.77 15.65
C THR A 156 -3.29 -7.64 14.58
N GLY A 157 -3.87 -7.69 13.38
CA GLY A 157 -3.47 -8.61 12.31
C GLY A 157 -3.94 -10.06 12.53
N SER A 158 -4.73 -10.32 13.56
CA SER A 158 -5.24 -11.67 13.88
C SER A 158 -6.31 -12.07 12.88
N ILE A 159 -6.20 -13.27 12.35
CA ILE A 159 -7.19 -13.84 11.43
C ILE A 159 -8.38 -14.32 12.26
N ARG A 160 -9.58 -13.75 12.01
CA ARG A 160 -10.84 -14.14 12.68
C ARG A 160 -11.47 -15.36 12.02
N TRP A 161 -11.42 -15.43 10.69
CA TRP A 161 -11.85 -16.60 9.92
C TRP A 161 -11.16 -16.65 8.55
N GLN A 162 -11.14 -17.83 7.96
CA GLN A 162 -10.69 -18.07 6.57
C GLN A 162 -11.69 -18.97 5.85
N HIS A 163 -11.87 -18.72 4.56
CA HIS A 163 -12.71 -19.53 3.71
C HIS A 163 -12.05 -19.71 2.33
N ARG A 164 -12.06 -20.93 1.80
CA ARG A 164 -11.56 -21.25 0.47
C ARG A 164 -12.65 -21.02 -0.57
N LEU A 165 -12.39 -20.14 -1.55
CA LEU A 165 -13.32 -19.83 -2.63
C LEU A 165 -13.32 -20.86 -3.77
N GLY A 166 -12.32 -21.75 -3.82
CA GLY A 166 -12.24 -22.86 -4.77
C GLY A 166 -11.37 -22.64 -5.99
N ALA A 167 -11.19 -21.40 -6.45
CA ALA A 167 -10.37 -21.07 -7.63
C ALA A 167 -9.33 -20.00 -7.30
N GLY A 168 -8.31 -19.86 -8.17
CA GLY A 168 -7.38 -18.74 -8.13
C GLY A 168 -8.08 -17.42 -8.46
N VAL A 169 -7.65 -16.33 -7.82
CA VAL A 169 -8.26 -14.99 -7.90
C VAL A 169 -7.17 -13.95 -8.12
N SER A 170 -7.38 -13.03 -9.05
CA SER A 170 -6.55 -11.83 -9.22
C SER A 170 -7.32 -10.53 -9.02
N ALA A 171 -8.65 -10.61 -9.02
CA ALA A 171 -9.53 -9.45 -8.82
C ALA A 171 -9.63 -9.06 -7.34
N SER A 172 -9.70 -7.76 -7.08
CA SER A 172 -9.95 -7.23 -5.74
C SER A 172 -11.41 -7.44 -5.32
N PRO A 173 -11.68 -7.73 -4.04
CA PRO A 173 -13.05 -7.81 -3.51
C PRO A 173 -13.71 -6.42 -3.50
N VAL A 174 -15.03 -6.42 -3.56
CA VAL A 174 -15.88 -5.24 -3.36
C VAL A 174 -16.93 -5.53 -2.29
N PHE A 175 -17.34 -4.51 -1.57
CA PHE A 175 -18.48 -4.57 -0.66
C PHE A 175 -19.73 -4.06 -1.38
N ALA A 176 -20.84 -4.80 -1.27
CA ALA A 176 -22.12 -4.48 -1.88
C ALA A 176 -23.26 -4.50 -0.84
#